data_d0a15d66aec7d167c431bb411c36830c
#
_entry.id   d0a15d66aec7d167c431bb411c36830c
#
_cell.length_a   1.000
_cell.length_b   1.000
_cell.length_c   1.000
_cell.angle_alpha   90.00
_cell.angle_beta   90.00
_cell.angle_gamma   90.00
#
_symmetry.space_group_name_H-M   'P 1'
#
loop_
_entity.id
_entity.type
_entity.pdbx_description
1 polymer ?
#
loop_
_entity_poly.entity_id
_entity_poly.type
_entity_poly.pdbx_seq_one_letter_code
_entity_poly.pdbx_strand_id
1 'polypeptide(L)'
;MTFYVVYRASRNTKDRGTIPHELRSLGCAQIHKSLWEVKEEKLGKVLRILKKNEPIVLRKTREIRKPKWDDQNKVSDLGSLLVVAYNIPKEKRKTINRAIWKMSCIPLCRAVYAFPQKHRLSEKENEQVATFLKLIKENHGDVKVISRIVIEDQASVKKLLSEIAGRIQKETSDIIASSKVLAYEAEKEERARAHLSRNLTELEKRFVPLKRAASSYKKLLRMNFSKNLLKTYRAIKKTQNLIEQK
;
A
#
# COMPACT_ATOMS: atom_id res chain seq x y z
N MET A 1 -7.63 -27.16 3.85
CA MET A 1 -7.81 -25.73 3.44
C MET A 1 -6.53 -25.21 2.77
N THR A 2 -6.62 -24.16 1.93
CA THR A 2 -5.44 -23.56 1.29
C THR A 2 -5.08 -22.27 1.99
N PHE A 3 -3.85 -22.20 2.49
CA PHE A 3 -3.27 -21.03 3.11
C PHE A 3 -2.21 -20.41 2.21
N TYR A 4 -2.00 -19.12 2.38
CA TYR A 4 -0.88 -18.41 1.80
C TYR A 4 -0.16 -17.66 2.92
N VAL A 5 1.16 -17.59 2.82
CA VAL A 5 1.97 -16.83 3.78
C VAL A 5 2.75 -15.78 3.00
N VAL A 6 2.59 -14.54 3.44
CA VAL A 6 3.38 -13.40 2.95
C VAL A 6 4.38 -13.03 4.03
N TYR A 7 5.63 -12.77 3.68
CA TYR A 7 6.62 -12.31 4.65
C TYR A 7 7.48 -11.16 4.12
N ARG A 8 8.05 -10.43 5.04
CA ARG A 8 8.96 -9.30 4.76
C ARG A 8 10.37 -9.66 5.20
N ALA A 9 11.23 -10.00 4.25
CA ALA A 9 12.64 -10.22 4.57
C ALA A 9 13.30 -8.89 4.99
N SER A 10 13.89 -8.85 6.18
CA SER A 10 14.73 -7.73 6.61
C SER A 10 15.90 -7.52 5.65
N ARG A 11 16.31 -6.26 5.43
CA ARG A 11 17.46 -5.95 4.56
C ARG A 11 18.77 -6.56 5.07
N ASN A 12 18.90 -6.74 6.37
CA ASN A 12 20.12 -7.18 7.06
C ASN A 12 20.17 -8.67 7.38
N THR A 13 19.19 -9.48 6.96
CA THR A 13 19.19 -10.92 7.29
C THR A 13 20.06 -11.68 6.30
N LYS A 14 21.08 -12.36 6.84
CA LYS A 14 21.88 -13.37 6.11
C LYS A 14 20.98 -14.50 5.55
N ASP A 15 19.77 -14.65 6.11
CA ASP A 15 18.79 -15.71 5.83
C ASP A 15 18.00 -15.55 4.52
N ARG A 16 18.26 -14.50 3.70
CA ARG A 16 17.52 -14.29 2.44
C ARG A 16 17.58 -15.44 1.46
N GLY A 17 18.69 -16.20 1.46
CA GLY A 17 18.88 -17.36 0.61
C GLY A 17 18.30 -18.64 1.18
N THR A 18 18.30 -18.80 2.51
CA THR A 18 17.90 -20.03 3.20
C THR A 18 16.39 -20.20 3.28
N ILE A 19 15.64 -19.12 3.58
CA ILE A 19 14.17 -19.19 3.70
C ILE A 19 13.48 -19.80 2.48
N PRO A 20 13.72 -19.37 1.23
CA PRO A 20 13.10 -20.01 0.06
C PRO A 20 13.45 -21.48 -0.09
N HIS A 21 14.65 -21.87 0.27
CA HIS A 21 15.08 -23.27 0.25
C HIS A 21 14.32 -24.09 1.29
N GLU A 22 14.27 -23.64 2.54
CA GLU A 22 13.54 -24.29 3.63
C GLU A 22 12.04 -24.44 3.34
N LEU A 23 11.41 -23.39 2.76
CA LEU A 23 10.01 -23.46 2.40
C LEU A 23 9.74 -24.47 1.26
N ARG A 24 10.66 -24.56 0.27
CA ARG A 24 10.57 -25.58 -0.77
C ARG A 24 10.77 -26.99 -0.22
N SER A 25 11.71 -27.20 0.69
CA SER A 25 11.95 -28.51 1.32
C SER A 25 10.75 -28.98 2.14
N LEU A 26 9.96 -28.05 2.69
CA LEU A 26 8.67 -28.35 3.29
C LEU A 26 7.57 -28.62 2.25
N GLY A 27 7.86 -28.52 0.95
CA GLY A 27 6.91 -28.71 -0.14
C GLY A 27 5.88 -27.59 -0.24
N CYS A 28 6.24 -26.35 0.13
CA CYS A 28 5.43 -25.17 -0.12
C CYS A 28 5.63 -24.70 -1.57
N ALA A 29 4.55 -24.23 -2.22
CA ALA A 29 4.61 -23.73 -3.58
C ALA A 29 4.89 -22.22 -3.59
N GLN A 30 5.91 -21.80 -4.32
CA GLN A 30 6.27 -20.40 -4.46
C GLN A 30 5.38 -19.70 -5.50
N ILE A 31 4.52 -18.78 -5.06
CA ILE A 31 3.70 -17.94 -5.97
C ILE A 31 4.49 -16.70 -6.39
N HIS A 32 5.19 -16.08 -5.44
CA HIS A 32 6.06 -14.92 -5.63
C HIS A 32 7.21 -14.99 -4.63
N LYS A 33 8.25 -14.15 -4.77
CA LYS A 33 9.44 -14.15 -3.89
C LYS A 33 9.11 -14.17 -2.40
N SER A 34 8.04 -13.49 -2.00
CA SER A 34 7.61 -13.37 -0.59
C SER A 34 6.18 -13.86 -0.35
N LEU A 35 5.58 -14.59 -1.31
CA LEU A 35 4.23 -15.13 -1.20
C LEU A 35 4.27 -16.62 -1.54
N TRP A 36 3.84 -17.44 -0.60
CA TRP A 36 3.91 -18.89 -0.69
C TRP A 36 2.56 -19.52 -0.40
N GLU A 37 2.21 -20.54 -1.15
CA GLU A 37 1.09 -21.40 -0.86
C GLU A 37 1.54 -22.50 0.10
N VAL A 38 0.76 -22.71 1.16
CA VAL A 38 1.11 -23.58 2.28
C VAL A 38 -0.11 -24.45 2.61
N LYS A 39 0.12 -25.75 2.74
CA LYS A 39 -0.88 -26.69 3.27
C LYS A 39 -1.06 -26.46 4.77
N GLU A 40 -2.27 -26.66 5.28
CA GLU A 40 -2.65 -26.44 6.67
C GLU A 40 -1.71 -27.17 7.66
N GLU A 41 -1.42 -28.43 7.41
CA GLU A 41 -0.52 -29.28 8.22
C GLU A 41 0.91 -28.74 8.38
N LYS A 42 1.35 -27.90 7.44
CA LYS A 42 2.71 -27.34 7.39
C LYS A 42 2.78 -25.91 7.94
N LEU A 43 1.63 -25.28 8.15
CA LEU A 43 1.56 -23.86 8.52
C LEU A 43 2.37 -23.54 9.78
N GLY A 44 2.26 -24.36 10.83
CA GLY A 44 3.01 -24.17 12.08
C GLY A 44 4.54 -24.22 11.91
N LYS A 45 5.04 -25.11 11.02
CA LYS A 45 6.48 -25.19 10.71
C LYS A 45 6.94 -23.95 9.92
N VAL A 46 6.16 -23.53 8.93
CA VAL A 46 6.42 -22.33 8.12
C VAL A 46 6.48 -21.08 9.00
N LEU A 47 5.54 -20.91 9.93
CA LEU A 47 5.52 -19.76 10.83
C LEU A 47 6.73 -19.72 11.79
N ARG A 48 7.25 -20.88 12.22
CA ARG A 48 8.49 -20.95 13.01
C ARG A 48 9.69 -20.46 12.21
N ILE A 49 9.84 -20.89 10.95
CA ILE A 49 10.90 -20.43 10.05
C ILE A 49 10.80 -18.91 9.84
N LEU A 50 9.59 -18.40 9.65
CA LEU A 50 9.35 -17.00 9.31
C LEU A 50 9.19 -16.07 10.53
N LYS A 51 9.35 -16.56 11.77
CA LYS A 51 9.07 -15.81 13.00
C LYS A 51 9.72 -14.41 13.03
N LYS A 52 10.94 -14.28 12.52
CA LYS A 52 11.69 -13.00 12.45
C LYS A 52 11.31 -12.12 11.24
N ASN A 53 10.46 -12.60 10.35
CA ASN A 53 10.18 -11.97 9.06
C ASN A 53 8.74 -11.44 8.96
N GLU A 54 8.07 -11.28 10.09
CA GLU A 54 6.72 -10.70 10.17
C GLU A 54 5.73 -11.38 9.20
N PRO A 55 5.48 -12.68 9.34
CA PRO A 55 4.60 -13.40 8.44
C PRO A 55 3.15 -12.95 8.61
N ILE A 56 2.46 -12.78 7.49
CA ILE A 56 1.03 -12.53 7.42
C ILE A 56 0.39 -13.80 6.87
N VAL A 57 -0.51 -14.39 7.63
CA VAL A 57 -1.25 -15.59 7.22
C VAL A 57 -2.51 -15.18 6.49
N LEU A 58 -2.66 -15.70 5.30
CA LEU A 58 -3.78 -15.48 4.42
C LEU A 58 -4.48 -16.82 4.18
N ARG A 59 -5.81 -16.83 4.22
CA ARG A 59 -6.62 -18.02 3.94
C ARG A 59 -7.56 -17.79 2.77
N LYS A 60 -7.65 -18.75 1.87
CA LYS A 60 -8.62 -18.75 0.78
C LYS A 60 -9.99 -19.17 1.31
N THR A 61 -11.03 -18.41 1.00
CA THR A 61 -12.41 -18.69 1.38
C THR A 61 -13.25 -19.11 0.17
N ARG A 62 -14.34 -19.82 0.40
CA ARG A 62 -15.31 -20.17 -0.65
C ARG A 62 -16.14 -18.96 -1.05
N GLU A 63 -16.53 -18.17 -0.06
CA GLU A 63 -17.42 -17.02 -0.23
C GLU A 63 -16.69 -15.69 -0.01
N ILE A 64 -17.26 -14.63 -0.58
CA ILE A 64 -16.79 -13.27 -0.35
C ILE A 64 -17.33 -12.79 0.99
N ARG A 65 -16.44 -12.46 1.92
CA ARG A 65 -16.77 -11.92 3.24
C ARG A 65 -16.74 -10.40 3.23
N LYS A 66 -17.70 -9.80 3.95
CA LYS A 66 -17.70 -8.35 4.20
C LYS A 66 -16.68 -8.01 5.30
N PRO A 67 -16.10 -6.80 5.28
CA PRO A 67 -15.30 -6.31 6.40
C PRO A 67 -16.12 -6.28 7.69
N LYS A 68 -15.43 -6.47 8.84
CA LYS A 68 -16.05 -6.35 10.17
C LYS A 68 -15.39 -5.21 10.94
N TRP A 69 -16.14 -4.61 11.82
CA TRP A 69 -15.71 -3.53 12.71
C TRP A 69 -15.93 -3.96 14.16
N ASP A 70 -15.08 -3.48 15.07
CA ASP A 70 -15.26 -3.65 16.50
C ASP A 70 -16.24 -2.59 17.08
N ASP A 71 -16.51 -2.69 18.39
CA ASP A 71 -17.40 -1.77 19.11
C ASP A 71 -16.93 -0.32 19.09
N GLN A 72 -15.61 -0.10 18.86
CA GLN A 72 -15.03 1.23 18.68
C GLN A 72 -15.08 1.71 17.21
N ASN A 73 -15.80 1.00 16.35
CA ASN A 73 -15.93 1.29 14.92
C ASN A 73 -14.59 1.24 14.15
N LYS A 74 -13.60 0.48 14.69
CA LYS A 74 -12.33 0.20 14.03
C LYS A 74 -12.44 -1.12 13.26
N VAL A 75 -11.74 -1.22 12.15
CA VAL A 75 -11.71 -2.45 11.34
C VAL A 75 -11.02 -3.57 12.12
N SER A 76 -11.75 -4.66 12.39
CA SER A 76 -11.24 -5.88 13.02
C SER A 76 -10.94 -6.98 12.01
N ASP A 77 -11.69 -7.00 10.89
CA ASP A 77 -11.50 -7.91 9.75
C ASP A 77 -11.67 -7.13 8.45
N LEU A 78 -10.73 -7.29 7.52
CA LEU A 78 -10.74 -6.60 6.23
C LEU A 78 -11.74 -7.22 5.23
N GLY A 79 -12.34 -8.35 5.59
CA GLY A 79 -13.16 -9.14 4.67
C GLY A 79 -12.33 -9.81 3.58
N SER A 80 -12.98 -10.15 2.48
CA SER A 80 -12.31 -10.76 1.34
C SER A 80 -11.48 -9.78 0.55
N LEU A 81 -10.29 -10.21 0.18
CA LEU A 81 -9.29 -9.45 -0.55
C LEU A 81 -8.95 -10.16 -1.87
N LEU A 82 -8.65 -9.37 -2.89
CA LEU A 82 -7.97 -9.79 -4.09
C LEU A 82 -6.48 -9.50 -3.93
N VAL A 83 -5.66 -10.52 -3.85
CA VAL A 83 -4.21 -10.38 -3.70
C VAL A 83 -3.57 -10.40 -5.08
N VAL A 84 -2.79 -9.38 -5.39
CA VAL A 84 -2.03 -9.24 -6.64
C VAL A 84 -0.55 -9.25 -6.30
N ALA A 85 0.18 -10.23 -6.82
CA ALA A 85 1.62 -10.32 -6.74
C ALA A 85 2.21 -10.17 -8.15
N TYR A 86 3.29 -9.38 -8.29
CA TYR A 86 3.87 -9.14 -9.60
C TYR A 86 5.41 -9.07 -9.57
N ASN A 87 6.01 -9.46 -10.69
CA ASN A 87 7.41 -9.20 -10.99
C ASN A 87 7.48 -8.21 -12.15
N ILE A 88 8.47 -7.31 -12.10
CA ILE A 88 8.67 -6.30 -13.13
C ILE A 88 10.15 -5.94 -13.23
N PRO A 89 10.68 -5.61 -14.43
CA PRO A 89 12.03 -5.11 -14.62
C PRO A 89 12.33 -3.90 -13.72
N LYS A 90 13.61 -3.75 -13.30
CA LYS A 90 14.01 -2.69 -12.35
C LYS A 90 13.66 -1.28 -12.85
N GLU A 91 13.84 -1.05 -14.13
CA GLU A 91 13.66 0.24 -14.82
C GLU A 91 12.19 0.72 -14.75
N LYS A 92 11.25 -0.22 -14.79
CA LYS A 92 9.81 0.05 -14.81
C LYS A 92 9.18 0.19 -13.42
N ARG A 93 9.93 -0.12 -12.35
CA ARG A 93 9.40 -0.10 -10.96
C ARG A 93 8.88 1.26 -10.53
N LYS A 94 9.52 2.35 -10.95
CA LYS A 94 9.07 3.72 -10.61
C LYS A 94 7.66 4.00 -11.16
N THR A 95 7.38 3.58 -12.38
CA THR A 95 6.07 3.74 -13.03
C THR A 95 4.99 2.99 -12.29
N ILE A 96 5.23 1.72 -11.97
CA ILE A 96 4.27 0.89 -11.22
C ILE A 96 4.05 1.44 -9.80
N ASN A 97 5.10 1.82 -9.10
CA ASN A 97 4.98 2.41 -7.76
C ASN A 97 4.15 3.69 -7.77
N ARG A 98 4.32 4.58 -8.77
CA ARG A 98 3.49 5.77 -8.92
C ARG A 98 2.02 5.44 -9.17
N ALA A 99 1.73 4.39 -9.95
CA ALA A 99 0.37 3.94 -10.19
C ALA A 99 -0.28 3.38 -8.92
N ILE A 100 0.43 2.53 -8.17
CA ILE A 100 -0.04 1.96 -6.89
C ILE A 100 -0.40 3.05 -5.88
N TRP A 101 0.36 4.15 -5.83
CA TRP A 101 0.05 5.28 -4.96
C TRP A 101 -1.29 5.95 -5.25
N LYS A 102 -1.80 5.82 -6.46
CA LYS A 102 -3.10 6.36 -6.87
C LYS A 102 -4.26 5.40 -6.60
N MET A 103 -3.95 4.16 -6.18
CA MET A 103 -4.93 3.09 -5.98
C MET A 103 -5.18 2.83 -4.50
N SER A 104 -6.38 2.36 -4.22
CA SER A 104 -6.83 1.99 -2.87
C SER A 104 -6.45 0.55 -2.57
N CYS A 105 -5.17 0.29 -2.36
CA CYS A 105 -4.66 -1.03 -2.06
C CYS A 105 -3.91 -1.08 -0.73
N ILE A 106 -3.88 -2.25 -0.13
CA ILE A 106 -3.17 -2.56 1.11
C ILE A 106 -1.86 -3.23 0.75
N PRO A 107 -0.68 -2.62 1.04
CA PRO A 107 0.59 -3.24 0.78
C PRO A 107 0.84 -4.37 1.80
N LEU A 108 0.93 -5.63 1.34
CA LEU A 108 1.28 -6.75 2.20
C LEU A 108 2.80 -6.88 2.33
N CYS A 109 3.50 -6.85 1.20
CA CYS A 109 4.95 -6.72 1.13
C CYS A 109 5.36 -6.10 -0.21
N ARG A 110 6.66 -6.08 -0.53
CA ARG A 110 7.13 -5.54 -1.81
C ARG A 110 6.56 -6.34 -2.98
N ALA A 111 5.88 -5.67 -3.90
CA ALA A 111 5.24 -6.24 -5.08
C ALA A 111 4.10 -7.24 -4.80
N VAL A 112 3.53 -7.20 -3.58
CA VAL A 112 2.32 -7.95 -3.21
C VAL A 112 1.34 -6.97 -2.56
N TYR A 113 0.18 -6.79 -3.18
CA TYR A 113 -0.84 -5.85 -2.76
C TYR A 113 -2.20 -6.52 -2.65
N ALA A 114 -2.99 -6.11 -1.68
CA ALA A 114 -4.36 -6.58 -1.51
C ALA A 114 -5.36 -5.46 -1.84
N PHE A 115 -6.38 -5.82 -2.60
CA PHE A 115 -7.51 -4.95 -2.92
C PHE A 115 -8.76 -5.50 -2.25
N PRO A 116 -9.56 -4.67 -1.56
CA PRO A 116 -10.83 -5.11 -1.00
C PRO A 116 -11.73 -5.72 -2.08
N GLN A 117 -12.27 -6.90 -1.83
CA GLN A 117 -13.16 -7.61 -2.75
C GLN A 117 -14.59 -7.56 -2.23
N LYS A 118 -15.53 -7.06 -3.04
CA LYS A 118 -16.94 -6.97 -2.73
C LYS A 118 -17.74 -7.86 -3.69
N HIS A 119 -18.94 -8.29 -3.29
CA HIS A 119 -19.88 -9.03 -4.15
C HIS A 119 -20.25 -8.26 -5.43
N ARG A 120 -20.42 -6.94 -5.29
CA ARG A 120 -20.61 -6.01 -6.40
C ARG A 120 -19.52 -4.95 -6.27
N LEU A 121 -18.46 -5.10 -7.03
CA LEU A 121 -17.49 -4.01 -7.19
C LEU A 121 -18.18 -2.91 -7.99
N SER A 122 -18.03 -1.66 -7.58
CA SER A 122 -18.38 -0.54 -8.45
C SER A 122 -17.52 -0.64 -9.73
N GLU A 123 -18.04 -0.18 -10.86
CA GLU A 123 -17.28 -0.15 -12.13
C GLU A 123 -15.88 0.46 -11.93
N LYS A 124 -15.78 1.54 -11.15
CA LYS A 124 -14.50 2.19 -10.82
C LYS A 124 -13.50 1.31 -10.05
N GLU A 125 -13.96 0.44 -9.16
CA GLU A 125 -13.07 -0.45 -8.39
C GLU A 125 -12.56 -1.60 -9.28
N ASN A 126 -13.41 -2.15 -10.14
CA ASN A 126 -13.03 -3.11 -11.18
C ASN A 126 -12.04 -2.50 -12.16
N GLU A 127 -12.31 -1.28 -12.62
CA GLU A 127 -11.48 -0.53 -13.54
C GLU A 127 -10.09 -0.25 -12.97
N GLN A 128 -9.96 0.07 -11.68
CA GLN A 128 -8.66 0.28 -11.05
C GLN A 128 -7.79 -0.98 -11.06
N VAL A 129 -8.37 -2.14 -10.69
CA VAL A 129 -7.64 -3.41 -10.71
C VAL A 129 -7.28 -3.80 -12.14
N ALA A 130 -8.23 -3.71 -13.07
CA ALA A 130 -8.00 -4.02 -14.48
C ALA A 130 -6.90 -3.14 -15.08
N THR A 131 -6.96 -1.82 -14.83
CA THR A 131 -5.92 -0.86 -15.27
C THR A 131 -4.56 -1.21 -14.67
N PHE A 132 -4.50 -1.63 -13.40
CA PHE A 132 -3.26 -2.04 -12.77
C PHE A 132 -2.67 -3.30 -13.41
N LEU A 133 -3.50 -4.31 -13.66
CA LEU A 133 -3.07 -5.54 -14.31
C LEU A 133 -2.59 -5.28 -15.76
N LYS A 134 -3.30 -4.42 -16.48
CA LYS A 134 -2.91 -3.98 -17.83
C LYS A 134 -1.55 -3.28 -17.80
N LEU A 135 -1.36 -2.33 -16.87
CA LEU A 135 -0.11 -1.60 -16.71
C LEU A 135 1.08 -2.51 -16.41
N ILE A 136 0.90 -3.55 -15.60
CA ILE A 136 1.96 -4.53 -15.33
C ILE A 136 2.33 -5.27 -16.61
N LYS A 137 1.35 -5.76 -17.36
CA LYS A 137 1.56 -6.49 -18.63
C LYS A 137 2.26 -5.62 -19.69
N GLU A 138 1.81 -4.37 -19.87
CA GLU A 138 2.41 -3.40 -20.79
C GLU A 138 3.88 -3.08 -20.47
N ASN A 139 4.28 -3.27 -19.22
CA ASN A 139 5.65 -3.10 -18.78
C ASN A 139 6.41 -4.44 -18.67
N HIS A 140 6.01 -5.45 -19.41
CA HIS A 140 6.65 -6.77 -19.47
C HIS A 140 6.75 -7.46 -18.12
N GLY A 141 5.76 -7.26 -17.25
CA GLY A 141 5.70 -7.87 -15.93
C GLY A 141 4.82 -9.12 -15.91
N ASP A 142 5.19 -10.06 -15.04
CA ASP A 142 4.35 -11.20 -14.69
C ASP A 142 3.46 -10.85 -13.51
N VAL A 143 2.22 -11.33 -13.54
CA VAL A 143 1.25 -11.09 -12.48
C VAL A 143 0.54 -12.38 -12.06
N LYS A 144 0.42 -12.57 -10.76
CA LYS A 144 -0.41 -13.61 -10.13
C LYS A 144 -1.52 -12.94 -9.34
N VAL A 145 -2.75 -13.41 -9.53
CA VAL A 145 -3.94 -12.88 -8.85
C VAL A 145 -4.61 -14.00 -8.08
N ILE A 146 -4.87 -13.76 -6.80
CA ILE A 146 -5.54 -14.71 -5.91
C ILE A 146 -6.75 -14.02 -5.29
N SER A 147 -7.94 -14.53 -5.58
CA SER A 147 -9.20 -13.98 -5.09
C SER A 147 -9.68 -14.66 -3.81
N ARG A 148 -10.60 -14.02 -3.11
CA ARG A 148 -11.29 -14.52 -1.92
C ARG A 148 -10.32 -14.87 -0.79
N ILE A 149 -9.37 -14.00 -0.55
CA ILE A 149 -8.38 -14.12 0.52
C ILE A 149 -8.82 -13.32 1.73
N VAL A 150 -8.70 -13.90 2.91
CA VAL A 150 -8.87 -13.21 4.20
C VAL A 150 -7.57 -13.26 4.99
N ILE A 151 -7.32 -12.24 5.80
CA ILE A 151 -6.20 -12.25 6.76
C ILE A 151 -6.68 -12.97 8.01
N GLU A 152 -5.95 -13.99 8.45
CA GLU A 152 -6.39 -14.85 9.55
C GLU A 152 -6.26 -14.20 10.92
N ASP A 153 -5.22 -13.40 11.13
CA ASP A 153 -4.97 -12.85 12.46
C ASP A 153 -5.25 -11.35 12.53
N GLN A 154 -5.90 -10.94 13.61
CA GLN A 154 -6.26 -9.56 13.87
C GLN A 154 -5.05 -8.67 14.12
N ALA A 155 -3.93 -9.21 14.62
CA ALA A 155 -2.71 -8.46 14.86
C ALA A 155 -2.10 -7.99 13.54
N SER A 156 -2.06 -8.86 12.52
CA SER A 156 -1.65 -8.49 11.15
C SER A 156 -2.57 -7.41 10.56
N VAL A 157 -3.90 -7.51 10.76
CA VAL A 157 -4.83 -6.47 10.31
C VAL A 157 -4.50 -5.12 10.96
N LYS A 158 -4.38 -5.07 12.28
CA LYS A 158 -4.04 -3.85 13.03
C LYS A 158 -2.72 -3.25 12.57
N LYS A 159 -1.69 -4.10 12.37
CA LYS A 159 -0.38 -3.68 11.87
C LYS A 159 -0.47 -3.04 10.49
N LEU A 160 -1.15 -3.68 9.54
CA LEU A 160 -1.34 -3.15 8.18
C LEU A 160 -2.07 -1.81 8.19
N LEU A 161 -3.11 -1.66 9.03
CA LEU A 161 -3.82 -0.39 9.17
C LEU A 161 -2.93 0.70 9.77
N SER A 162 -2.13 0.38 10.78
CA SER A 162 -1.14 1.30 11.37
C SER A 162 -0.10 1.76 10.34
N GLU A 163 0.39 0.86 9.49
CA GLU A 163 1.33 1.19 8.42
C GLU A 163 0.71 2.12 7.37
N ILE A 164 -0.55 1.89 7.00
CA ILE A 164 -1.28 2.80 6.11
C ILE A 164 -1.39 4.20 6.75
N ALA A 165 -1.76 4.26 8.03
CA ALA A 165 -1.86 5.52 8.77
C ALA A 165 -0.52 6.25 8.82
N GLY A 166 0.54 5.55 9.22
CA GLY A 166 1.90 6.09 9.30
C GLY A 166 2.42 6.60 7.96
N ARG A 167 2.09 5.88 6.86
CA ARG A 167 2.45 6.30 5.52
C ARG A 167 1.76 7.60 5.10
N ILE A 168 0.43 7.72 5.33
CA ILE A 168 -0.32 8.94 5.03
C ILE A 168 0.20 10.10 5.89
N GLN A 169 0.44 9.86 7.17
CA GLN A 169 0.96 10.86 8.09
C GLN A 169 2.34 11.35 7.68
N LYS A 170 3.25 10.46 7.32
CA LYS A 170 4.59 10.80 6.84
C LYS A 170 4.51 11.68 5.59
N GLU A 171 3.76 11.26 4.56
CA GLU A 171 3.66 12.00 3.31
C GLU A 171 3.03 13.40 3.51
N THR A 172 2.00 13.51 4.37
CA THR A 172 1.42 14.82 4.72
C THR A 172 2.43 15.72 5.43
N SER A 173 3.22 15.15 6.35
CA SER A 173 4.28 15.90 7.07
C SER A 173 5.39 16.37 6.12
N ASP A 174 5.81 15.51 5.20
CA ASP A 174 6.84 15.84 4.21
C ASP A 174 6.37 16.97 3.27
N ILE A 175 5.11 16.94 2.82
CA ILE A 175 4.53 18.01 2.00
C ILE A 175 4.45 19.32 2.78
N ILE A 176 4.01 19.28 4.04
CA ILE A 176 3.93 20.48 4.91
C ILE A 176 5.33 21.07 5.14
N ALA A 177 6.33 20.23 5.41
CA ALA A 177 7.70 20.70 5.59
C ALA A 177 8.25 21.35 4.32
N SER A 178 8.06 20.72 3.17
CA SER A 178 8.46 21.29 1.87
C SER A 178 7.74 22.61 1.55
N SER A 179 6.42 22.69 1.87
CA SER A 179 5.66 23.95 1.69
C SER A 179 6.20 25.08 2.57
N LYS A 180 6.60 24.80 3.82
CA LYS A 180 7.19 25.81 4.70
C LYS A 180 8.53 26.34 4.18
N VAL A 181 9.39 25.45 3.69
CA VAL A 181 10.68 25.84 3.08
C VAL A 181 10.42 26.74 1.88
N LEU A 182 9.49 26.33 1.01
CA LEU A 182 9.15 27.11 -0.18
C LEU A 182 8.54 28.49 0.15
N ALA A 183 7.72 28.56 1.22
CA ALA A 183 7.16 29.82 1.71
C ALA A 183 8.27 30.76 2.22
N TYR A 184 9.24 30.23 2.97
CA TYR A 184 10.38 31.00 3.45
C TYR A 184 11.27 31.53 2.30
N GLU A 185 11.56 30.66 1.30
CA GLU A 185 12.31 31.08 0.10
C GLU A 185 11.54 32.19 -0.68
N ALA A 186 10.21 32.11 -0.71
CA ALA A 186 9.37 33.15 -1.31
C ALA A 186 9.44 34.47 -0.52
N GLU A 187 9.34 34.43 0.81
CA GLU A 187 9.41 35.63 1.67
C GLU A 187 10.73 36.36 1.56
N LYS A 188 11.85 35.62 1.45
CA LYS A 188 13.22 36.19 1.37
C LYS A 188 13.69 36.58 -0.02
N GLU A 189 12.88 36.39 -1.04
CA GLU A 189 13.26 36.65 -2.45
C GLU A 189 14.51 35.91 -2.94
N GLU A 190 14.85 34.82 -2.25
CA GLU A 190 16.08 34.06 -2.55
C GLU A 190 16.06 33.37 -3.91
N ARG A 191 14.88 33.20 -4.52
CA ARG A 191 14.73 32.46 -5.78
C ARG A 191 13.73 33.09 -6.74
N ALA A 192 14.01 32.92 -8.04
CA ALA A 192 13.13 33.39 -9.11
C ALA A 192 11.71 32.76 -8.98
N ARG A 193 10.68 33.58 -9.21
CA ARG A 193 9.25 33.19 -9.15
C ARG A 193 8.93 31.92 -9.95
N ALA A 194 9.52 31.77 -11.15
CA ALA A 194 9.35 30.59 -11.99
C ALA A 194 9.79 29.29 -11.30
N HIS A 195 10.91 29.35 -10.54
CA HIS A 195 11.40 28.20 -9.77
C HIS A 195 10.45 27.83 -8.61
N LEU A 196 9.98 28.84 -7.87
CA LEU A 196 9.02 28.68 -6.77
C LEU A 196 7.70 28.07 -7.28
N SER A 197 7.16 28.59 -8.39
CA SER A 197 5.92 28.07 -9.00
C SER A 197 6.05 26.63 -9.48
N ARG A 198 7.22 26.27 -10.05
CA ARG A 198 7.49 24.87 -10.44
C ARG A 198 7.50 23.92 -9.25
N ASN A 199 8.15 24.31 -8.16
CA ASN A 199 8.22 23.50 -6.94
C ASN A 199 6.83 23.37 -6.28
N LEU A 200 6.04 24.44 -6.26
CA LEU A 200 4.65 24.40 -5.78
C LEU A 200 3.81 23.40 -6.60
N THR A 201 3.92 23.45 -7.93
CA THR A 201 3.22 22.48 -8.81
C THR A 201 3.62 21.04 -8.50
N GLU A 202 4.87 20.76 -8.16
CA GLU A 202 5.30 19.41 -7.75
C GLU A 202 4.69 18.99 -6.40
N LEU A 203 4.53 19.91 -5.44
CA LEU A 203 3.81 19.62 -4.18
C LEU A 203 2.34 19.31 -4.42
N GLU A 204 1.66 20.06 -5.29
CA GLU A 204 0.28 19.79 -5.68
C GLU A 204 0.12 18.43 -6.38
N LYS A 205 1.04 18.08 -7.29
CA LYS A 205 1.09 16.76 -7.94
C LYS A 205 1.27 15.60 -6.95
N ARG A 206 1.94 15.83 -5.82
CA ARG A 206 2.05 14.86 -4.72
C ARG A 206 0.79 14.81 -3.87
N PHE A 207 0.18 15.95 -3.58
CA PHE A 207 -0.99 16.05 -2.71
C PHE A 207 -2.26 15.45 -3.32
N VAL A 208 -2.52 15.62 -4.60
CA VAL A 208 -3.73 15.10 -5.28
C VAL A 208 -3.88 13.58 -5.15
N PRO A 209 -2.88 12.73 -5.46
CA PRO A 209 -2.98 11.29 -5.27
C PRO A 209 -3.13 10.91 -3.79
N LEU A 210 -2.46 11.61 -2.89
CA LEU A 210 -2.56 11.38 -1.44
C LEU A 210 -3.99 11.63 -0.94
N LYS A 211 -4.63 12.73 -1.36
CA LYS A 211 -6.04 13.04 -1.06
C LYS A 211 -6.98 11.94 -1.57
N ARG A 212 -6.75 11.43 -2.79
CA ARG A 212 -7.54 10.34 -3.37
C ARG A 212 -7.37 9.04 -2.56
N ALA A 213 -6.15 8.65 -2.24
CA ALA A 213 -5.85 7.46 -1.42
C ALA A 213 -6.52 7.56 -0.03
N ALA A 214 -6.35 8.68 0.65
CA ALA A 214 -6.97 8.91 1.96
C ALA A 214 -8.51 8.87 1.91
N SER A 215 -9.13 9.44 0.86
CA SER A 215 -10.58 9.36 0.65
C SER A 215 -11.05 7.91 0.46
N SER A 216 -10.29 7.11 -0.27
CA SER A 216 -10.59 5.70 -0.49
C SER A 216 -10.43 4.88 0.80
N TYR A 217 -9.37 5.08 1.57
CA TYR A 217 -9.21 4.43 2.87
C TYR A 217 -10.31 4.83 3.87
N LYS A 218 -10.80 6.08 3.82
CA LYS A 218 -11.98 6.50 4.59
C LYS A 218 -13.21 5.68 4.23
N LYS A 219 -13.47 5.47 2.92
CA LYS A 219 -14.63 4.70 2.44
C LYS A 219 -14.51 3.20 2.72
N LEU A 220 -13.32 2.62 2.53
CA LEU A 220 -13.08 1.18 2.60
C LEU A 220 -12.78 0.70 4.02
N LEU A 221 -12.01 1.47 4.77
CA LEU A 221 -11.45 1.08 6.06
C LEU A 221 -11.89 2.00 7.21
N ARG A 222 -12.79 2.97 6.95
CA ARG A 222 -13.24 4.00 7.89
C ARG A 222 -12.10 4.80 8.55
N MET A 223 -10.92 4.84 7.93
CA MET A 223 -9.78 5.60 8.41
C MET A 223 -9.95 7.08 8.07
N ASN A 224 -9.96 7.95 9.08
CA ASN A 224 -10.19 9.37 8.87
C ASN A 224 -8.87 10.17 8.90
N PHE A 225 -8.49 10.72 7.76
CA PHE A 225 -7.31 11.56 7.58
C PHE A 225 -7.65 13.05 7.32
N SER A 226 -8.90 13.46 7.52
CA SER A 226 -9.36 14.81 7.17
C SER A 226 -8.54 15.91 7.81
N LYS A 227 -8.16 15.77 9.09
CA LYS A 227 -7.33 16.76 9.81
C LYS A 227 -5.96 16.93 9.14
N ASN A 228 -5.30 15.83 8.79
CA ASN A 228 -3.98 15.84 8.14
C ASN A 228 -4.05 16.48 6.75
N LEU A 229 -5.05 16.09 5.96
CA LEU A 229 -5.26 16.64 4.62
C LEU A 229 -5.58 18.14 4.65
N LEU A 230 -6.40 18.61 5.61
CA LEU A 230 -6.72 20.01 5.78
C LEU A 230 -5.49 20.83 6.14
N LYS A 231 -4.65 20.35 7.07
CA LYS A 231 -3.38 21.00 7.41
C LYS A 231 -2.45 21.10 6.20
N THR A 232 -2.33 20.03 5.43
CA THR A 232 -1.50 20.01 4.22
C THR A 232 -2.03 20.99 3.16
N TYR A 233 -3.34 20.99 2.91
CA TYR A 233 -3.96 21.92 1.97
C TYR A 233 -3.72 23.37 2.36
N ARG A 234 -3.91 23.71 3.65
CA ARG A 234 -3.67 25.08 4.17
C ARG A 234 -2.20 25.50 3.99
N ALA A 235 -1.25 24.59 4.22
CA ALA A 235 0.16 24.88 4.00
C ALA A 235 0.47 25.20 2.53
N ILE A 236 -0.02 24.37 1.60
CA ILE A 236 0.14 24.60 0.16
C ILE A 236 -0.49 25.94 -0.26
N LYS A 237 -1.73 26.23 0.20
CA LYS A 237 -2.43 27.49 -0.14
C LYS A 237 -1.73 28.72 0.41
N LYS A 238 -1.21 28.67 1.65
CA LYS A 238 -0.40 29.76 2.19
C LYS A 238 0.82 30.03 1.31
N THR A 239 1.55 29.01 0.92
CA THR A 239 2.72 29.11 0.05
C THR A 239 2.34 29.67 -1.34
N GLN A 240 1.21 29.22 -1.91
CA GLN A 240 0.71 29.71 -3.19
C GLN A 240 0.45 31.23 -3.13
N ASN A 241 -0.28 31.69 -2.12
CA ASN A 241 -0.59 33.11 -1.96
C ASN A 241 0.68 33.98 -1.85
N LEU A 242 1.70 33.50 -1.11
CA LEU A 242 2.99 34.23 -1.00
C LEU A 242 3.70 34.33 -2.36
N ILE A 243 3.65 33.29 -3.20
CA ILE A 243 4.26 33.30 -4.53
C ILE A 243 3.48 34.18 -5.52
N GLU A 244 2.14 34.24 -5.40
CA GLU A 244 1.28 35.04 -6.30
C GLU A 244 1.32 36.54 -5.98
N GLN A 245 1.59 36.93 -4.74
CA GLN A 245 1.72 38.34 -4.32
C GLN A 245 3.03 39.00 -4.78
N LYS A 246 3.94 38.27 -5.37
CA LYS A 246 5.20 38.70 -6.00
C LYS A 246 5.11 38.67 -7.52
#